data_6d917779c91662eb140edd42880882cc
#
_entry.id   6d917779c91662eb140edd42880882cc
#
_cell.length_a   1.000
_cell.length_b   1.000
_cell.length_c   1.000
_cell.angle_alpha   90.00
_cell.angle_beta   90.00
_cell.angle_gamma   90.00
#
_symmetry.space_group_name_H-M   'P 1'
#
loop_
_entity.id
_entity.type
_entity.pdbx_description
1 polymer ?
#
loop_
_entity_poly.entity_id
_entity_poly.type
_entity_poly.pdbx_seq_one_letter_code
_entity_poly.pdbx_strand_id
1 'polypeptide(L)'
;MVNTWAYGDTVPGPLLRARAGDLMRVQVDNQLPATTSVHWHGIALRNSMDGVPGMTQAPIGAGKPFTYEFTVPDPGTYFYHPHSGLQLDRGLHGALLVDDPADPGGYDVEWTVVLDDWVDGTGRTPEGVLKELTSSRGGGAGSGKGMDGMGMGSGKGKGMISPLLGGAGDIAYPHYLANGRVPAAPVTLTAKSGQRAKLRLINAGSDTAFRVALGGHRLTITHSDGFPVAPVTTDALLIGMGERYDVLITVGDGVFPLVALAEGKQGNALALVRSAAGTPPKTSVRPAELAKKVILSTDLTAADSVRLKTKDVDRSHDLLLSGSMTPYRWTINSKTFPDTDTLPVEEGQRVRLRFQNMSMMFHPMHVHGHTFGLVGGGARKDTVIVRPMQTVQVDLDANNPGQWATHCHNIYHAETGMMTTLSYPS
;
A
#
# COMPACT_ATOMS: atom_id res chain seq x y z
N MET A 1 -5.11 15.23 -19.78
CA MET A 1 -4.62 15.96 -18.59
C MET A 1 -5.83 16.20 -17.70
N VAL A 2 -5.69 15.99 -16.41
CA VAL A 2 -6.74 16.27 -15.41
C VAL A 2 -6.23 17.31 -14.43
N ASN A 3 -7.12 18.11 -13.87
CA ASN A 3 -6.78 18.98 -12.76
C ASN A 3 -6.92 18.15 -11.47
N THR A 4 -5.83 18.00 -10.74
CA THR A 4 -5.78 17.23 -9.49
C THR A 4 -4.75 17.85 -8.54
N TRP A 5 -4.61 17.26 -7.37
CA TRP A 5 -3.59 17.65 -6.41
C TRP A 5 -2.32 16.83 -6.63
N ALA A 6 -1.17 17.43 -6.40
CA ALA A 6 0.12 16.76 -6.59
C ALA A 6 1.18 17.34 -5.65
N TYR A 7 2.20 16.58 -5.35
CA TYR A 7 3.45 17.10 -4.84
C TYR A 7 4.31 17.58 -6.01
N GLY A 8 4.59 18.87 -6.08
CA GLY A 8 5.17 19.52 -7.27
C GLY A 8 4.19 19.48 -8.44
N ASP A 9 4.67 19.19 -9.64
CA ASP A 9 3.90 19.28 -10.88
C ASP A 9 3.54 17.91 -11.50
N THR A 10 3.78 16.81 -10.78
CA THR A 10 3.63 15.45 -11.31
C THR A 10 2.94 14.51 -10.34
N VAL A 11 2.31 13.48 -10.88
CA VAL A 11 1.83 12.30 -10.16
C VAL A 11 2.53 11.08 -10.77
N PRO A 12 3.25 10.27 -9.99
CA PRO A 12 3.64 10.50 -8.58
C PRO A 12 4.43 11.80 -8.40
N GLY A 13 4.47 12.32 -7.18
CA GLY A 13 5.34 13.41 -6.77
C GLY A 13 6.83 13.07 -6.95
N PRO A 14 7.74 14.02 -6.67
CA PRO A 14 9.17 13.81 -6.86
C PRO A 14 9.69 12.56 -6.14
N LEU A 15 10.56 11.81 -6.81
CA LEU A 15 11.32 10.76 -6.16
C LEU A 15 12.30 11.39 -5.15
N LEU A 16 12.12 11.08 -3.87
CA LEU A 16 13.07 11.44 -2.83
C LEU A 16 14.09 10.31 -2.65
N ARG A 17 15.34 10.66 -2.40
CA ARG A 17 16.41 9.67 -2.19
C ARG A 17 17.36 10.14 -1.08
N ALA A 18 17.70 9.21 -0.19
CA ALA A 18 18.62 9.38 0.93
C ALA A 18 19.46 8.11 1.11
N ARG A 19 20.42 8.13 2.02
CA ARG A 19 21.13 6.93 2.48
C ARG A 19 20.70 6.60 3.90
N ALA A 20 20.74 5.33 4.27
CA ALA A 20 20.50 4.94 5.65
C ALA A 20 21.43 5.69 6.61
N GLY A 21 20.86 6.30 7.65
CA GLY A 21 21.55 7.18 8.59
C GLY A 21 21.54 8.66 8.23
N ASP A 22 21.14 9.05 7.02
CA ASP A 22 21.06 10.47 6.65
C ASP A 22 19.96 11.20 7.43
N LEU A 23 20.22 12.47 7.73
CA LEU A 23 19.22 13.42 8.19
C LEU A 23 18.50 14.01 6.97
N MET A 24 17.23 13.65 6.81
CA MET A 24 16.37 14.25 5.80
C MET A 24 15.71 15.51 6.33
N ARG A 25 15.74 16.57 5.50
CA ARG A 25 14.98 17.79 5.74
C ARG A 25 14.14 18.12 4.53
N VAL A 26 12.81 18.06 4.68
CA VAL A 26 11.87 18.30 3.60
C VAL A 26 10.92 19.43 4.00
N GLN A 27 10.95 20.50 3.23
CA GLN A 27 9.99 21.60 3.38
C GLN A 27 8.78 21.33 2.48
N VAL A 28 7.60 21.41 3.07
CA VAL A 28 6.31 21.33 2.40
C VAL A 28 5.64 22.69 2.44
N ASP A 29 5.44 23.29 1.27
CA ASP A 29 4.70 24.53 1.11
C ASP A 29 3.27 24.17 0.65
N ASN A 30 2.32 24.19 1.57
CA ASN A 30 0.95 23.78 1.26
C ASN A 30 0.23 24.84 0.43
N GLN A 31 0.13 24.63 -0.88
CA GLN A 31 -0.62 25.47 -1.82
C GLN A 31 -2.01 24.93 -2.12
N LEU A 32 -2.43 23.85 -1.46
CA LEU A 32 -3.77 23.28 -1.63
C LEU A 32 -4.83 24.20 -1.00
N PRO A 33 -6.08 24.12 -1.47
CA PRO A 33 -7.20 24.86 -0.88
C PRO A 33 -7.66 24.30 0.47
N ALA A 34 -6.98 23.26 0.98
CA ALA A 34 -7.30 22.54 2.20
C ALA A 34 -6.06 22.35 3.08
N THR A 35 -6.26 21.97 4.32
CA THR A 35 -5.19 21.51 5.19
C THR A 35 -4.63 20.17 4.69
N THR A 36 -3.36 19.90 4.96
CA THR A 36 -2.70 18.64 4.58
C THR A 36 -1.70 18.19 5.63
N SER A 37 -1.04 17.08 5.37
CA SER A 37 0.11 16.56 6.11
C SER A 37 0.96 15.71 5.18
N VAL A 38 2.13 15.25 5.63
CA VAL A 38 2.90 14.22 4.93
C VAL A 38 3.31 13.15 5.93
N HIS A 39 2.85 11.94 5.70
CA HIS A 39 3.28 10.74 6.38
C HIS A 39 4.38 10.05 5.57
N TRP A 40 5.38 9.54 6.25
CA TRP A 40 6.56 8.89 5.68
C TRP A 40 6.42 7.37 5.86
N HIS A 41 5.65 6.76 4.99
CA HIS A 41 5.18 5.39 5.13
C HIS A 41 6.33 4.38 5.23
N GLY A 42 6.35 3.65 6.33
CA GLY A 42 7.31 2.60 6.64
C GLY A 42 8.61 3.07 7.30
N ILE A 43 8.83 4.38 7.45
CA ILE A 43 10.01 4.91 8.12
C ILE A 43 9.80 4.93 9.65
N ALA A 44 10.70 4.31 10.40
CA ALA A 44 10.73 4.36 11.86
C ALA A 44 11.38 5.68 12.33
N LEU A 45 10.72 6.79 12.07
CA LEU A 45 11.17 8.14 12.42
C LEU A 45 10.67 8.57 13.82
N ARG A 46 11.12 9.73 14.31
CA ARG A 46 10.59 10.28 15.56
C ARG A 46 9.10 10.67 15.44
N ASN A 47 8.33 10.40 16.47
CA ASN A 47 6.87 10.53 16.49
C ASN A 47 6.36 11.90 16.01
N SER A 48 7.00 13.01 16.42
CA SER A 48 6.60 14.37 16.03
C SER A 48 6.73 14.68 14.52
N MET A 49 7.29 13.77 13.72
CA MET A 49 7.47 13.92 12.27
C MET A 49 6.66 12.88 11.47
N ASP A 50 5.83 12.09 12.14
CA ASP A 50 5.03 11.03 11.51
C ASP A 50 3.95 11.54 10.56
N GLY A 51 3.50 12.78 10.74
CA GLY A 51 2.60 13.41 9.80
C GLY A 51 1.12 13.07 9.95
N VAL A 52 0.67 12.63 11.12
CA VAL A 52 -0.75 12.32 11.40
C VAL A 52 -1.41 13.49 12.13
N PRO A 53 -2.32 14.25 11.46
CA PRO A 53 -3.02 15.37 12.09
C PRO A 53 -3.84 14.95 13.31
N GLY A 54 -3.71 15.74 14.38
CA GLY A 54 -4.43 15.47 15.64
C GLY A 54 -3.83 14.37 16.51
N MET A 55 -2.82 13.65 16.03
CA MET A 55 -2.11 12.62 16.79
C MET A 55 -0.64 13.01 17.00
N THR A 56 0.10 13.28 15.95
CA THR A 56 1.55 13.55 16.01
C THR A 56 1.90 14.98 15.66
N GLN A 57 1.01 15.71 15.00
CA GLN A 57 1.19 17.11 14.65
C GLN A 57 -0.15 17.84 14.44
N ALA A 58 -0.12 19.17 14.38
CA ALA A 58 -1.21 19.95 13.82
C ALA A 58 -1.24 19.81 12.28
N PRO A 59 -2.43 19.91 11.63
CA PRO A 59 -2.51 19.91 10.18
C PRO A 59 -1.78 21.15 9.61
N ILE A 60 -1.14 20.98 8.44
CA ILE A 60 -0.51 22.09 7.71
C ILE A 60 -1.60 22.90 7.02
N GLY A 61 -1.82 24.13 7.48
CA GLY A 61 -2.86 25.01 6.94
C GLY A 61 -2.62 25.38 5.47
N ALA A 62 -3.69 25.72 4.75
CA ALA A 62 -3.58 26.26 3.38
C ALA A 62 -2.68 27.50 3.36
N GLY A 63 -1.77 27.58 2.42
CA GLY A 63 -0.78 28.67 2.30
C GLY A 63 0.30 28.69 3.39
N LYS A 64 0.43 27.62 4.19
CA LYS A 64 1.44 27.53 5.26
C LYS A 64 2.52 26.53 4.92
N PRO A 65 3.79 26.81 5.29
CA PRO A 65 4.88 25.85 5.20
C PRO A 65 4.95 24.96 6.44
N PHE A 66 5.55 23.78 6.27
CA PHE A 66 5.98 22.92 7.37
C PHE A 66 7.30 22.24 6.99
N THR A 67 8.21 22.06 7.92
CA THR A 67 9.48 21.39 7.68
C THR A 67 9.50 20.08 8.46
N TYR A 68 9.59 18.98 7.74
CA TYR A 68 9.89 17.67 8.30
C TYR A 68 11.41 17.51 8.40
N GLU A 69 11.89 17.04 9.54
CA GLU A 69 13.30 16.77 9.77
C GLU A 69 13.46 15.52 10.61
N PHE A 70 14.02 14.46 10.03
CA PHE A 70 14.18 13.17 10.68
C PHE A 70 15.33 12.38 10.05
N THR A 71 15.91 11.47 10.84
CA THR A 71 16.87 10.49 10.32
C THR A 71 16.13 9.32 9.70
N VAL A 72 16.60 8.80 8.57
CA VAL A 72 16.11 7.57 7.94
C VAL A 72 16.95 6.39 8.43
N PRO A 73 16.42 5.54 9.33
CA PRO A 73 17.26 4.54 10.01
C PRO A 73 17.61 3.34 9.15
N ASP A 74 16.65 2.86 8.34
CA ASP A 74 16.76 1.62 7.59
C ASP A 74 16.77 1.87 6.08
N PRO A 75 17.61 1.15 5.30
CA PRO A 75 17.56 1.21 3.85
C PRO A 75 16.32 0.51 3.32
N GLY A 76 15.85 0.90 2.12
CA GLY A 76 14.71 0.23 1.49
C GLY A 76 13.91 1.09 0.55
N THR A 77 12.78 0.52 0.12
CA THR A 77 11.78 1.16 -0.72
C THR A 77 10.61 1.60 0.14
N TYR A 78 10.40 2.91 0.21
CA TYR A 78 9.38 3.59 0.99
C TYR A 78 8.58 4.52 0.09
N PHE A 79 7.55 5.17 0.64
CA PHE A 79 6.83 6.22 -0.06
C PHE A 79 6.27 7.23 0.94
N TYR A 80 5.81 8.37 0.44
CA TYR A 80 5.20 9.40 1.25
C TYR A 80 3.83 9.78 0.70
N HIS A 81 2.89 10.10 1.60
CA HIS A 81 1.52 10.47 1.27
C HIS A 81 0.88 11.25 2.43
N PRO A 82 -0.24 11.98 2.22
CA PRO A 82 -0.95 12.62 3.32
C PRO A 82 -1.65 11.62 4.24
N HIS A 83 -1.79 12.00 5.50
CA HIS A 83 -2.72 11.35 6.42
C HIS A 83 -3.88 12.30 6.73
N SER A 84 -4.53 12.82 5.68
CA SER A 84 -5.54 13.88 5.73
C SER A 84 -6.68 13.54 4.79
N GLY A 85 -7.72 12.89 5.30
CA GLY A 85 -8.88 12.47 4.52
C GLY A 85 -8.49 11.62 3.30
N LEU A 86 -9.16 11.84 2.18
CA LEU A 86 -8.95 11.07 0.95
C LEU A 86 -7.87 11.68 0.02
N GLN A 87 -6.94 12.46 0.55
CA GLN A 87 -5.96 13.17 -0.30
C GLN A 87 -4.99 12.24 -1.03
N LEU A 88 -4.73 11.04 -0.50
CA LEU A 88 -3.97 10.01 -1.20
C LEU A 88 -4.63 9.68 -2.54
N ASP A 89 -5.95 9.48 -2.57
CA ASP A 89 -6.72 9.12 -3.77
C ASP A 89 -6.85 10.29 -4.78
N ARG A 90 -6.31 11.47 -4.43
CA ARG A 90 -6.14 12.59 -5.35
C ARG A 90 -4.78 12.63 -6.04
N GLY A 91 -3.89 11.67 -5.75
CA GLY A 91 -2.55 11.59 -6.32
C GLY A 91 -1.44 12.21 -5.47
N LEU A 92 -1.72 12.56 -4.22
CA LEU A 92 -0.70 13.07 -3.29
C LEU A 92 0.13 11.91 -2.72
N HIS A 93 1.01 11.38 -3.52
CA HIS A 93 1.97 10.34 -3.13
C HIS A 93 3.24 10.45 -3.95
N GLY A 94 4.34 9.92 -3.42
CA GLY A 94 5.62 9.85 -4.12
C GLY A 94 6.55 8.83 -3.49
N ALA A 95 7.50 8.31 -4.26
CA ALA A 95 8.46 7.33 -3.81
C ALA A 95 9.57 7.98 -2.95
N LEU A 96 9.99 7.26 -1.89
CA LEU A 96 11.18 7.56 -1.10
C LEU A 96 12.08 6.34 -1.10
N LEU A 97 13.27 6.47 -1.65
CA LEU A 97 14.28 5.42 -1.66
C LEU A 97 15.37 5.75 -0.65
N VAL A 98 15.67 4.78 0.20
CA VAL A 98 16.80 4.87 1.13
C VAL A 98 17.84 3.86 0.71
N ASP A 99 18.99 4.35 0.27
CA ASP A 99 20.08 3.51 -0.21
C ASP A 99 20.73 2.76 0.95
N ASP A 100 21.04 1.49 0.70
CA ASP A 100 21.83 0.66 1.60
C ASP A 100 23.31 0.86 1.27
N PRO A 101 24.13 1.42 2.19
CA PRO A 101 25.56 1.49 1.98
C PRO A 101 26.24 0.11 1.82
N ALA A 102 25.59 -0.94 2.29
CA ALA A 102 26.06 -2.32 2.22
C ALA A 102 25.40 -3.12 1.08
N ASP A 103 24.60 -2.50 0.20
CA ASP A 103 24.00 -3.20 -0.95
C ASP A 103 25.11 -3.81 -1.82
N PRO A 104 25.18 -5.14 -1.96
CA PRO A 104 26.20 -5.78 -2.78
C PRO A 104 26.04 -5.47 -4.28
N GLY A 105 24.98 -4.72 -4.66
CA GLY A 105 24.64 -4.46 -6.06
C GLY A 105 24.14 -5.73 -6.75
N GLY A 106 24.77 -6.08 -7.88
CA GLY A 106 24.39 -7.27 -8.64
C GLY A 106 23.22 -7.01 -9.56
N TYR A 107 22.95 -5.74 -9.88
CA TYR A 107 22.06 -5.29 -10.93
C TYR A 107 22.71 -4.14 -11.72
N ASP A 108 22.32 -4.00 -12.97
CA ASP A 108 22.89 -3.01 -13.90
C ASP A 108 22.04 -1.76 -14.00
N VAL A 109 20.73 -1.89 -13.75
CA VAL A 109 19.74 -0.81 -13.81
C VAL A 109 18.74 -0.92 -12.67
N GLU A 110 18.20 0.22 -12.26
CA GLU A 110 17.17 0.30 -11.23
C GLU A 110 15.95 1.05 -11.77
N TRP A 111 14.77 0.54 -11.49
CA TRP A 111 13.50 1.16 -11.84
C TRP A 111 12.57 1.25 -10.65
N THR A 112 11.84 2.35 -10.54
CA THR A 112 10.77 2.51 -9.55
C THR A 112 9.44 2.62 -10.28
N VAL A 113 8.49 1.79 -9.89
CA VAL A 113 7.12 1.82 -10.40
C VAL A 113 6.15 1.98 -9.24
N VAL A 114 5.47 3.12 -9.23
CA VAL A 114 4.37 3.40 -8.32
C VAL A 114 3.07 3.03 -9.01
N LEU A 115 2.34 2.11 -8.41
CA LEU A 115 1.01 1.66 -8.85
C LEU A 115 -0.05 2.46 -8.10
N ASP A 116 -1.11 2.80 -8.81
CA ASP A 116 -2.18 3.63 -8.27
C ASP A 116 -3.53 3.29 -8.92
N ASP A 117 -4.62 3.56 -8.23
CA ASP A 117 -5.98 3.54 -8.74
C ASP A 117 -6.51 4.98 -8.79
N TRP A 118 -7.27 5.34 -9.83
CA TRP A 118 -7.51 6.74 -10.13
C TRP A 118 -8.97 7.05 -10.44
N VAL A 119 -9.52 8.03 -9.75
CA VAL A 119 -10.89 8.53 -9.96
C VAL A 119 -10.95 10.05 -10.16
N ASP A 120 -10.04 10.81 -9.58
CA ASP A 120 -10.13 12.28 -9.59
C ASP A 120 -10.04 12.88 -10.99
N GLY A 121 -10.84 13.89 -11.27
CA GLY A 121 -10.91 14.54 -12.59
C GLY A 121 -11.55 13.69 -13.71
N THR A 122 -12.18 12.55 -13.37
CA THR A 122 -12.91 11.68 -14.33
C THR A 122 -14.42 11.94 -14.35
N GLY A 123 -14.86 13.05 -13.77
CA GLY A 123 -16.28 13.35 -13.47
C GLY A 123 -16.71 12.91 -12.08
N ARG A 124 -15.81 12.29 -11.30
CA ARG A 124 -15.97 11.91 -9.89
C ARG A 124 -14.78 12.46 -9.09
N THR A 125 -14.96 12.55 -7.79
CA THR A 125 -13.90 12.88 -6.81
C THR A 125 -13.88 11.84 -5.71
N PRO A 126 -12.76 11.67 -4.99
CA PRO A 126 -12.69 10.77 -3.84
C PRO A 126 -13.78 11.02 -2.79
N GLU A 127 -14.06 12.28 -2.47
CA GLU A 127 -15.13 12.64 -1.52
C GLU A 127 -16.52 12.29 -2.07
N GLY A 128 -16.72 12.42 -3.39
CA GLY A 128 -17.93 11.97 -4.08
C GLY A 128 -18.12 10.45 -3.93
N VAL A 129 -17.05 9.68 -4.11
CA VAL A 129 -17.05 8.23 -3.92
C VAL A 129 -17.37 7.87 -2.47
N LEU A 130 -16.71 8.50 -1.49
CA LEU A 130 -17.01 8.25 -0.07
C LEU A 130 -18.48 8.60 0.25
N LYS A 131 -19.00 9.69 -0.29
CA LYS A 131 -20.40 10.06 -0.13
C LYS A 131 -21.34 9.01 -0.76
N GLU A 132 -21.02 8.47 -1.92
CA GLU A 132 -21.78 7.37 -2.54
C GLU A 132 -21.80 6.13 -1.63
N LEU A 133 -20.63 5.70 -1.12
CA LEU A 133 -20.50 4.56 -0.23
C LEU A 133 -21.30 4.74 1.08
N THR A 134 -21.20 5.91 1.69
CA THR A 134 -21.85 6.20 2.98
C THR A 134 -23.34 6.55 2.87
N SER A 135 -23.79 7.08 1.72
CA SER A 135 -25.18 7.45 1.46
C SER A 135 -26.02 6.33 0.87
N SER A 136 -25.44 5.17 0.57
CA SER A 136 -26.18 4.00 0.09
C SER A 136 -27.24 3.59 1.10
N ARG A 137 -28.35 4.30 1.08
CA ARG A 137 -29.61 3.87 1.70
C ARG A 137 -29.95 2.56 1.02
N GLY A 138 -29.99 1.49 1.78
CA GLY A 138 -30.60 0.26 1.32
C GLY A 138 -31.98 0.58 0.73
N GLY A 139 -32.18 0.36 -0.52
CA GLY A 139 -33.49 0.55 -1.11
C GLY A 139 -33.42 1.00 -2.55
N GLY A 140 -33.24 0.08 -3.45
CA GLY A 140 -33.86 0.19 -4.75
C GLY A 140 -35.36 0.23 -4.57
N ALA A 141 -35.99 1.37 -4.78
CA ALA A 141 -37.42 1.43 -5.02
C ALA A 141 -37.68 0.79 -6.39
N GLY A 142 -38.02 -0.49 -6.38
CA GLY A 142 -38.41 -1.29 -7.53
C GLY A 142 -39.13 -2.53 -7.04
N SER A 143 -40.45 -2.45 -6.99
CA SER A 143 -41.37 -3.53 -6.61
C SER A 143 -41.10 -4.82 -7.39
N GLY A 144 -40.79 -5.89 -6.69
CA GLY A 144 -40.70 -7.25 -7.26
C GLY A 144 -40.46 -8.28 -6.17
N LYS A 145 -41.51 -9.01 -5.81
CA LYS A 145 -41.53 -10.14 -4.86
C LYS A 145 -40.46 -11.18 -5.20
N GLY A 146 -39.71 -11.64 -4.22
CA GLY A 146 -38.91 -12.87 -4.29
C GLY A 146 -37.90 -12.89 -3.15
N MET A 147 -38.20 -13.65 -2.08
CA MET A 147 -37.18 -14.10 -1.12
C MET A 147 -36.17 -14.95 -1.86
N ASP A 148 -34.88 -14.60 -1.74
CA ASP A 148 -33.81 -15.58 -1.58
C ASP A 148 -32.46 -14.84 -1.41
N GLY A 149 -31.75 -15.19 -0.35
CA GLY A 149 -30.31 -15.22 -0.22
C GLY A 149 -29.53 -13.94 -0.38
N MET A 150 -28.86 -13.52 0.70
CA MET A 150 -27.71 -12.58 0.82
C MET A 150 -27.28 -11.89 -0.49
N GLY A 151 -27.90 -10.73 -0.81
CA GLY A 151 -27.66 -9.99 -2.05
C GLY A 151 -26.47 -9.05 -1.92
N MET A 152 -25.38 -9.36 -2.59
CA MET A 152 -24.42 -8.36 -3.04
C MET A 152 -25.14 -7.36 -3.94
N GLY A 153 -24.98 -6.06 -3.66
CA GLY A 153 -25.59 -4.98 -4.42
C GLY A 153 -25.36 -5.11 -5.93
N SER A 154 -26.45 -5.16 -6.67
CA SER A 154 -26.45 -5.35 -8.12
C SER A 154 -26.25 -4.04 -8.88
N GLY A 155 -25.00 -3.56 -8.97
CA GLY A 155 -24.57 -2.95 -10.23
C GLY A 155 -24.32 -4.08 -11.21
N LYS A 156 -24.73 -3.96 -12.48
CA LYS A 156 -24.54 -4.98 -13.54
C LYS A 156 -23.06 -5.19 -13.89
N GLY A 157 -22.23 -5.57 -12.91
CA GLY A 157 -20.88 -6.10 -13.07
C GLY A 157 -20.87 -7.49 -12.44
N LYS A 158 -20.28 -8.48 -13.07
CA LYS A 158 -19.84 -9.71 -12.40
C LYS A 158 -19.16 -9.28 -11.11
N GLY A 159 -19.62 -9.76 -9.94
CA GLY A 159 -19.12 -9.31 -8.63
C GLY A 159 -17.60 -9.22 -8.61
N MET A 160 -17.08 -8.16 -8.01
CA MET A 160 -15.63 -7.96 -7.83
C MET A 160 -15.13 -8.99 -6.80
N ILE A 161 -14.69 -10.14 -7.28
CA ILE A 161 -14.24 -11.27 -6.44
C ILE A 161 -12.84 -11.66 -6.86
N SER A 162 -11.96 -11.76 -5.89
CA SER A 162 -10.62 -12.31 -6.06
C SER A 162 -10.54 -13.72 -5.47
N PRO A 163 -10.05 -14.70 -6.23
CA PRO A 163 -9.76 -16.03 -5.68
C PRO A 163 -8.68 -16.00 -4.58
N LEU A 164 -7.82 -14.97 -4.56
CA LEU A 164 -6.75 -14.83 -3.58
C LEU A 164 -7.17 -14.03 -2.35
N LEU A 165 -8.05 -13.04 -2.53
CA LEU A 165 -8.39 -12.07 -1.49
C LEU A 165 -9.83 -12.17 -0.99
N GLY A 166 -10.68 -12.99 -1.61
CA GLY A 166 -12.12 -13.02 -1.36
C GLY A 166 -12.81 -11.82 -2.01
N GLY A 167 -12.89 -10.68 -1.33
CA GLY A 167 -13.31 -9.40 -1.92
C GLY A 167 -12.23 -8.78 -2.80
N ALA A 168 -12.59 -7.78 -3.59
CA ALA A 168 -11.67 -7.08 -4.50
C ALA A 168 -11.52 -5.58 -4.19
N GLY A 169 -11.94 -5.12 -3.03
CA GLY A 169 -12.13 -3.72 -2.69
C GLY A 169 -13.56 -3.27 -3.00
N ASP A 170 -13.87 -2.03 -2.66
CA ASP A 170 -15.25 -1.49 -2.69
C ASP A 170 -15.53 -0.65 -3.94
N ILE A 171 -14.47 -0.24 -4.66
CA ILE A 171 -14.55 0.75 -5.71
C ILE A 171 -14.09 0.16 -7.05
N ALA A 172 -14.92 0.34 -8.08
CA ALA A 172 -14.52 0.15 -9.46
C ALA A 172 -13.91 1.45 -10.00
N TYR A 173 -12.59 1.50 -10.08
CA TYR A 173 -11.89 2.65 -10.63
C TYR A 173 -11.93 2.68 -12.16
N PRO A 174 -12.07 3.86 -12.76
CA PRO A 174 -12.03 4.00 -14.22
C PRO A 174 -10.62 3.82 -14.79
N HIS A 175 -9.58 4.07 -14.00
CA HIS A 175 -8.19 3.95 -14.43
C HIS A 175 -7.30 3.33 -13.34
N TYR A 176 -6.26 2.62 -13.81
CA TYR A 176 -5.16 2.13 -12.99
C TYR A 176 -3.86 2.62 -13.62
N LEU A 177 -2.95 3.13 -12.80
CA LEU A 177 -1.78 3.86 -13.25
C LEU A 177 -0.48 3.15 -12.88
N ALA A 178 0.51 3.25 -13.75
CA ALA A 178 1.91 2.99 -13.44
C ALA A 178 2.69 4.30 -13.64
N ASN A 179 3.29 4.84 -12.58
CA ASN A 179 3.95 6.15 -12.58
C ASN A 179 3.09 7.26 -13.20
N GLY A 180 1.81 7.34 -12.76
CA GLY A 180 0.87 8.35 -13.21
C GLY A 180 0.38 8.19 -14.66
N ARG A 181 0.69 7.08 -15.33
CA ARG A 181 0.34 6.82 -16.72
C ARG A 181 -0.71 5.73 -16.86
N VAL A 182 -1.72 6.01 -17.67
CA VAL A 182 -2.72 5.02 -18.08
C VAL A 182 -2.14 4.02 -19.08
N PRO A 183 -2.70 2.81 -19.24
CA PRO A 183 -2.22 1.81 -20.19
C PRO A 183 -2.15 2.27 -21.64
N ALA A 184 -2.94 3.29 -22.04
CA ALA A 184 -2.91 3.87 -23.38
C ALA A 184 -1.65 4.71 -23.66
N ALA A 185 -0.94 5.15 -22.61
CA ALA A 185 0.30 5.93 -22.71
C ALA A 185 1.30 5.45 -21.65
N PRO A 186 1.74 4.17 -21.70
CA PRO A 186 2.51 3.54 -20.64
C PRO A 186 3.91 4.15 -20.50
N VAL A 187 4.44 4.14 -19.28
CA VAL A 187 5.85 4.43 -19.05
C VAL A 187 6.72 3.32 -19.66
N THR A 188 7.89 3.69 -20.20
CA THR A 188 8.87 2.74 -20.71
C THR A 188 10.10 2.69 -19.82
N LEU A 189 10.44 1.51 -19.35
CA LEU A 189 11.62 1.15 -18.58
C LEU A 189 12.65 0.54 -19.56
N THR A 190 13.84 1.11 -19.65
CA THR A 190 14.84 0.71 -20.64
C THR A 190 16.01 -0.01 -20.00
N ALA A 191 16.48 -1.07 -20.67
CA ALA A 191 17.70 -1.80 -20.35
C ALA A 191 18.24 -2.45 -21.61
N LYS A 192 19.45 -3.01 -21.55
CA LYS A 192 19.96 -3.91 -22.60
C LYS A 192 19.52 -5.34 -22.30
N SER A 193 19.38 -6.15 -23.35
CA SER A 193 19.18 -7.60 -23.20
C SER A 193 20.30 -8.21 -22.35
N GLY A 194 19.94 -9.11 -21.45
CA GLY A 194 20.85 -9.76 -20.51
C GLY A 194 21.18 -8.95 -19.26
N GLN A 195 20.86 -7.66 -19.20
CA GLN A 195 21.06 -6.87 -17.98
C GLN A 195 20.14 -7.34 -16.85
N ARG A 196 20.67 -7.26 -15.64
CA ARG A 196 19.87 -7.44 -14.41
C ARG A 196 19.26 -6.11 -14.00
N ALA A 197 17.96 -6.06 -13.86
CA ALA A 197 17.22 -4.91 -13.39
C ALA A 197 16.71 -5.15 -11.97
N LYS A 198 16.87 -4.16 -11.08
CA LYS A 198 16.17 -4.06 -9.81
C LYS A 198 14.92 -3.24 -10.04
N LEU A 199 13.76 -3.86 -9.89
CA LEU A 199 12.46 -3.21 -10.00
C LEU A 199 11.89 -3.01 -8.60
N ARG A 200 11.69 -1.76 -8.21
CA ARG A 200 11.04 -1.35 -6.95
C ARG A 200 9.58 -1.06 -7.23
N LEU A 201 8.70 -1.86 -6.65
CA LEU A 201 7.25 -1.74 -6.77
C LEU A 201 6.69 -1.11 -5.50
N ILE A 202 5.84 -0.11 -5.65
CA ILE A 202 5.12 0.56 -4.57
C ILE A 202 3.63 0.55 -4.96
N ASN A 203 2.76 0.09 -4.08
CA ASN A 203 1.33 0.25 -4.27
C ASN A 203 0.82 1.43 -3.42
N ALA A 204 0.61 2.57 -4.07
CA ALA A 204 0.03 3.77 -3.49
C ALA A 204 -1.48 3.88 -3.73
N GLY A 205 -2.10 2.84 -4.30
CA GLY A 205 -3.55 2.80 -4.53
C GLY A 205 -4.35 2.89 -3.25
N SER A 206 -5.56 3.39 -3.35
CA SER A 206 -6.46 3.68 -2.24
C SER A 206 -7.36 2.50 -1.86
N ASP A 207 -7.72 1.64 -2.85
CA ASP A 207 -8.65 0.51 -2.65
C ASP A 207 -8.28 -0.73 -3.49
N THR A 208 -7.16 -0.71 -4.23
CA THR A 208 -6.83 -1.78 -5.17
C THR A 208 -5.55 -2.50 -4.81
N ALA A 209 -5.63 -3.81 -4.57
CA ALA A 209 -4.47 -4.69 -4.64
C ALA A 209 -4.16 -5.05 -6.10
N PHE A 210 -2.89 -5.20 -6.44
CA PHE A 210 -2.47 -5.52 -7.80
C PHE A 210 -1.74 -6.86 -7.86
N ARG A 211 -2.12 -7.69 -8.86
CA ARG A 211 -1.32 -8.85 -9.25
C ARG A 211 -0.34 -8.42 -10.34
N VAL A 212 0.95 -8.49 -10.05
CA VAL A 212 2.00 -7.96 -10.92
C VAL A 212 2.77 -9.10 -11.57
N ALA A 213 2.95 -9.02 -12.89
CA ALA A 213 3.80 -9.91 -13.67
C ALA A 213 4.48 -9.17 -14.83
N LEU A 214 5.67 -9.62 -15.20
CA LEU A 214 6.38 -9.21 -16.42
C LEU A 214 6.28 -10.32 -17.44
N GLY A 215 5.65 -10.05 -18.59
CA GLY A 215 5.46 -11.04 -19.64
C GLY A 215 6.78 -11.66 -20.11
N GLY A 216 6.84 -12.99 -20.18
CA GLY A 216 8.02 -13.75 -20.58
C GLY A 216 9.14 -13.82 -19.53
N HIS A 217 8.92 -13.34 -18.29
CA HIS A 217 9.95 -13.31 -17.25
C HIS A 217 9.47 -13.92 -15.95
N ARG A 218 10.44 -14.25 -15.11
CA ARG A 218 10.21 -14.56 -13.71
C ARG A 218 10.76 -13.44 -12.83
N LEU A 219 10.10 -13.23 -11.70
CA LEU A 219 10.44 -12.21 -10.71
C LEU A 219 11.17 -12.88 -9.54
N THR A 220 12.36 -12.41 -9.17
CA THR A 220 13.01 -12.84 -7.92
C THR A 220 12.81 -11.78 -6.87
N ILE A 221 11.92 -12.04 -5.92
CA ILE A 221 11.63 -11.13 -4.80
C ILE A 221 12.83 -11.17 -3.86
N THR A 222 13.36 -10.00 -3.54
CA THR A 222 14.51 -9.81 -2.64
C THR A 222 14.18 -9.01 -1.39
N HIS A 223 13.18 -8.10 -1.47
CA HIS A 223 12.75 -7.29 -0.33
C HIS A 223 11.22 -7.15 -0.32
N SER A 224 10.69 -6.97 0.87
CA SER A 224 9.30 -6.59 1.11
C SER A 224 9.28 -5.49 2.18
N ASP A 225 8.55 -4.40 1.92
CA ASP A 225 8.44 -3.21 2.78
C ASP A 225 9.81 -2.68 3.27
N GLY A 226 10.79 -2.65 2.36
CA GLY A 226 12.15 -2.18 2.63
C GLY A 226 13.10 -3.24 3.17
N PHE A 227 12.62 -4.33 3.75
CA PHE A 227 13.47 -5.35 4.40
C PHE A 227 13.77 -6.54 3.51
N PRO A 228 15.01 -7.07 3.54
CA PRO A 228 15.38 -8.23 2.75
C PRO A 228 14.63 -9.50 3.20
N VAL A 229 14.27 -10.31 2.22
CA VAL A 229 13.69 -11.64 2.39
C VAL A 229 14.61 -12.71 1.84
N ALA A 230 14.43 -13.96 2.28
CA ALA A 230 15.04 -15.09 1.59
C ALA A 230 14.58 -15.06 0.12
N PRO A 231 15.49 -14.93 -0.85
CA PRO A 231 15.10 -14.69 -2.25
C PRO A 231 14.18 -15.80 -2.77
N VAL A 232 13.05 -15.44 -3.35
CA VAL A 232 12.11 -16.39 -3.93
C VAL A 232 11.73 -15.99 -5.34
N THR A 233 11.82 -16.94 -6.28
CA THR A 233 11.47 -16.71 -7.68
C THR A 233 10.04 -17.17 -7.94
N THR A 234 9.25 -16.29 -8.57
CA THR A 234 7.84 -16.50 -8.87
C THR A 234 7.50 -16.03 -10.28
N ASP A 235 6.31 -16.38 -10.76
CA ASP A 235 5.76 -15.87 -12.02
C ASP A 235 5.05 -14.54 -11.83
N ALA A 236 4.36 -14.37 -10.70
CA ALA A 236 3.68 -13.13 -10.32
C ALA A 236 3.75 -12.91 -8.80
N LEU A 237 3.48 -11.69 -8.37
CA LEU A 237 3.29 -11.35 -6.97
C LEU A 237 1.98 -10.57 -6.79
N LEU A 238 1.43 -10.61 -5.58
CA LEU A 238 0.31 -9.77 -5.17
C LEU A 238 0.84 -8.69 -4.24
N ILE A 239 0.50 -7.44 -4.52
CA ILE A 239 0.89 -6.27 -3.74
C ILE A 239 -0.34 -5.51 -3.25
N GLY A 240 -0.55 -5.46 -1.94
CA GLY A 240 -1.63 -4.69 -1.31
C GLY A 240 -1.32 -3.21 -1.20
N MET A 241 -2.33 -2.41 -0.89
CA MET A 241 -2.15 -0.99 -0.64
C MET A 241 -1.17 -0.79 0.52
N GLY A 242 -0.19 0.09 0.35
CA GLY A 242 0.88 0.35 1.32
C GLY A 242 2.06 -0.62 1.25
N GLU A 243 1.93 -1.79 0.62
CA GLU A 243 3.04 -2.74 0.47
C GLU A 243 4.05 -2.29 -0.60
N ARG A 244 5.30 -2.72 -0.43
CA ARG A 244 6.39 -2.51 -1.38
C ARG A 244 7.14 -3.81 -1.61
N TYR A 245 7.67 -4.00 -2.82
CA TYR A 245 8.54 -5.11 -3.18
C TYR A 245 9.72 -4.65 -4.02
N ASP A 246 10.91 -5.18 -3.73
CA ASP A 246 12.01 -5.12 -4.67
C ASP A 246 12.20 -6.48 -5.31
N VAL A 247 12.27 -6.50 -6.65
CA VAL A 247 12.46 -7.71 -7.41
C VAL A 247 13.62 -7.59 -8.38
N LEU A 248 14.37 -8.68 -8.59
CA LEU A 248 15.40 -8.79 -9.59
C LEU A 248 14.86 -9.52 -10.82
N ILE A 249 15.22 -9.01 -11.99
CA ILE A 249 14.81 -9.52 -13.29
C ILE A 249 16.04 -9.56 -14.20
N THR A 250 16.22 -10.63 -14.98
CA THR A 250 17.13 -10.62 -16.12
C THR A 250 16.34 -10.29 -17.37
N VAL A 251 16.64 -9.15 -17.98
CA VAL A 251 15.86 -8.61 -19.11
C VAL A 251 16.13 -9.39 -20.38
N GLY A 252 15.07 -9.91 -21.01
CA GLY A 252 15.11 -10.56 -22.32
C GLY A 252 15.38 -9.59 -23.47
N ASP A 253 15.35 -10.08 -24.71
CA ASP A 253 15.50 -9.26 -25.91
C ASP A 253 14.13 -8.93 -26.51
N GLY A 254 13.72 -7.64 -26.51
CA GLY A 254 12.43 -7.24 -27.04
C GLY A 254 11.70 -6.15 -26.25
N VAL A 255 10.35 -6.18 -26.33
CA VAL A 255 9.42 -5.27 -25.63
C VAL A 255 8.45 -6.12 -24.82
N PHE A 256 8.46 -5.96 -23.52
CA PHE A 256 7.72 -6.81 -22.58
C PHE A 256 6.72 -5.98 -21.77
N PRO A 257 5.48 -6.48 -21.57
CA PRO A 257 4.50 -5.82 -20.72
C PRO A 257 4.76 -6.14 -19.24
N LEU A 258 4.99 -5.11 -18.43
CA LEU A 258 4.85 -5.18 -16.99
C LEU A 258 3.41 -4.83 -16.66
N VAL A 259 2.62 -5.83 -16.32
CA VAL A 259 1.19 -5.67 -16.04
C VAL A 259 0.95 -5.76 -14.54
N ALA A 260 0.28 -4.74 -13.99
CA ALA A 260 -0.32 -4.79 -12.66
C ALA A 260 -1.84 -4.90 -12.85
N LEU A 261 -2.34 -6.14 -12.79
CA LEU A 261 -3.76 -6.46 -12.91
C LEU A 261 -4.46 -6.06 -11.62
N ALA A 262 -5.49 -5.23 -11.71
CA ALA A 262 -6.35 -4.92 -10.57
C ALA A 262 -7.03 -6.20 -10.08
N GLU A 263 -6.60 -6.71 -8.93
CA GLU A 263 -7.00 -8.04 -8.43
C GLU A 263 -8.50 -8.10 -8.16
N GLY A 264 -9.18 -9.02 -8.85
CA GLY A 264 -10.63 -9.18 -8.75
C GLY A 264 -11.48 -8.06 -9.37
N LYS A 265 -10.85 -7.04 -9.94
CA LYS A 265 -11.51 -5.91 -10.63
C LYS A 265 -11.27 -5.97 -12.14
N GLN A 266 -11.94 -5.08 -12.88
CA GLN A 266 -11.68 -4.90 -14.31
C GLN A 266 -10.56 -3.88 -14.52
N GLY A 267 -9.59 -4.20 -15.39
CA GLY A 267 -8.52 -3.26 -15.77
C GLY A 267 -7.16 -3.63 -15.20
N ASN A 268 -6.18 -2.83 -15.57
CA ASN A 268 -4.78 -2.99 -15.15
C ASN A 268 -4.01 -1.67 -15.31
N ALA A 269 -2.94 -1.51 -14.56
CA ALA A 269 -1.85 -0.63 -14.92
C ALA A 269 -0.86 -1.34 -15.86
N LEU A 270 -0.12 -0.58 -16.66
CA LEU A 270 0.83 -1.09 -17.65
C LEU A 270 2.08 -0.22 -17.69
N ALA A 271 3.25 -0.86 -17.63
CA ALA A 271 4.52 -0.30 -18.04
C ALA A 271 5.15 -1.20 -19.11
N LEU A 272 6.06 -0.66 -19.90
CA LEU A 272 6.80 -1.42 -20.90
C LEU A 272 8.25 -1.57 -20.46
N VAL A 273 8.78 -2.79 -20.47
CA VAL A 273 10.22 -3.04 -20.39
C VAL A 273 10.73 -3.20 -21.81
N ARG A 274 11.71 -2.40 -22.19
CA ARG A 274 12.23 -2.35 -23.54
C ARG A 274 13.76 -2.54 -23.56
N SER A 275 14.22 -3.55 -24.28
CA SER A 275 15.63 -3.79 -24.51
C SER A 275 16.04 -3.74 -25.99
N ALA A 276 15.05 -3.81 -26.89
CA ALA A 276 15.23 -3.74 -28.34
C ALA A 276 14.06 -3.04 -29.04
N ALA A 277 14.20 -2.84 -30.34
CA ALA A 277 13.09 -2.41 -31.19
C ALA A 277 11.99 -3.49 -31.21
N GLY A 278 10.74 -3.05 -31.34
CA GLY A 278 9.60 -3.97 -31.39
C GLY A 278 8.28 -3.24 -31.20
N THR A 279 7.20 -3.92 -31.55
CA THR A 279 5.85 -3.40 -31.40
C THR A 279 5.39 -3.51 -29.95
N PRO A 280 4.91 -2.45 -29.31
CA PRO A 280 4.34 -2.53 -27.98
C PRO A 280 3.14 -3.49 -27.95
N PRO A 281 2.97 -4.27 -26.88
CA PRO A 281 1.79 -5.10 -26.69
C PRO A 281 0.52 -4.24 -26.57
N LYS A 282 -0.65 -4.85 -26.81
CA LYS A 282 -1.95 -4.18 -26.60
C LYS A 282 -2.14 -3.80 -25.13
N THR A 283 -2.86 -2.72 -24.87
CA THR A 283 -3.18 -2.23 -23.52
C THR A 283 -3.93 -3.26 -22.67
N SER A 284 -4.66 -4.16 -23.32
CA SER A 284 -5.42 -5.26 -22.70
C SER A 284 -4.63 -6.57 -22.55
N VAL A 285 -3.31 -6.53 -22.78
CA VAL A 285 -2.46 -7.73 -22.67
C VAL A 285 -2.58 -8.36 -21.26
N ARG A 286 -2.62 -9.68 -21.24
CA ARG A 286 -2.62 -10.49 -20.01
C ARG A 286 -1.51 -11.53 -20.13
N PRO A 287 -0.32 -11.24 -19.61
CA PRO A 287 0.77 -12.23 -19.56
C PRO A 287 0.32 -13.52 -18.89
N ALA A 288 0.75 -14.66 -19.42
CA ALA A 288 0.39 -15.97 -18.87
C ALA A 288 0.88 -16.15 -17.42
N GLU A 289 1.92 -15.43 -17.05
CA GLU A 289 2.52 -15.40 -15.71
C GLU A 289 1.50 -15.01 -14.64
N LEU A 290 0.55 -14.14 -14.95
CA LEU A 290 -0.54 -13.74 -14.02
C LEU A 290 -1.42 -14.91 -13.55
N ALA A 291 -1.49 -16.00 -14.33
CA ALA A 291 -2.30 -17.19 -14.01
C ALA A 291 -1.48 -18.34 -13.40
N LYS A 292 -0.17 -18.16 -13.23
CA LYS A 292 0.75 -19.19 -12.68
C LYS A 292 0.95 -19.00 -11.18
N LYS A 293 2.17 -19.24 -10.68
CA LYS A 293 2.51 -19.10 -9.26
C LYS A 293 2.48 -17.62 -8.85
N VAL A 294 1.62 -17.29 -7.89
CA VAL A 294 1.52 -15.96 -7.28
C VAL A 294 2.01 -16.04 -5.83
N ILE A 295 2.89 -15.14 -5.42
CA ILE A 295 3.37 -15.00 -4.04
C ILE A 295 2.68 -13.79 -3.40
N LEU A 296 2.25 -13.97 -2.15
CA LEU A 296 1.81 -12.91 -1.24
C LEU A 296 2.92 -12.62 -0.23
N SER A 297 2.86 -11.46 0.42
CA SER A 297 3.84 -11.10 1.45
C SER A 297 3.84 -12.08 2.64
N THR A 298 2.70 -12.70 2.93
CA THR A 298 2.57 -13.74 3.96
C THR A 298 3.27 -15.06 3.62
N ASP A 299 3.68 -15.25 2.38
CA ASP A 299 4.42 -16.44 1.92
C ASP A 299 5.94 -16.25 1.99
N LEU A 300 6.40 -15.05 2.35
CA LEU A 300 7.81 -14.69 2.39
C LEU A 300 8.44 -14.99 3.75
N THR A 301 9.70 -15.31 3.74
CA THR A 301 10.52 -15.53 4.95
C THR A 301 11.53 -14.39 5.07
N ALA A 302 11.68 -13.80 6.25
CA ALA A 302 12.68 -12.77 6.50
C ALA A 302 14.11 -13.32 6.26
N ALA A 303 14.97 -12.52 5.64
CA ALA A 303 16.41 -12.82 5.66
C ALA A 303 16.93 -12.82 7.10
N ASP A 304 17.93 -13.66 7.39
CA ASP A 304 18.45 -13.81 8.75
C ASP A 304 18.95 -12.49 9.36
N SER A 305 19.48 -11.59 8.52
CA SER A 305 20.00 -10.28 8.92
C SER A 305 18.95 -9.35 9.53
N VAL A 306 17.66 -9.53 9.19
CA VAL A 306 16.56 -8.65 9.63
C VAL A 306 15.48 -9.37 10.42
N ARG A 307 15.66 -10.68 10.64
CA ARG A 307 14.73 -11.46 11.46
C ARG A 307 14.71 -10.94 12.89
N LEU A 308 13.52 -10.72 13.44
CA LEU A 308 13.41 -10.35 14.84
C LEU A 308 14.06 -11.43 15.74
N LYS A 309 14.88 -10.98 16.69
CA LYS A 309 15.52 -11.87 17.65
C LYS A 309 14.46 -12.63 18.45
N THR A 310 14.73 -13.89 18.76
CA THR A 310 13.86 -14.68 19.63
C THR A 310 13.74 -14.00 20.99
N LYS A 311 12.51 -13.67 21.36
CA LYS A 311 12.17 -13.05 22.64
C LYS A 311 10.73 -13.47 22.99
N ASP A 312 10.46 -13.71 24.26
CA ASP A 312 9.11 -13.95 24.74
C ASP A 312 8.22 -12.72 24.49
N VAL A 313 6.95 -12.97 24.26
CA VAL A 313 5.96 -11.91 24.05
C VAL A 313 5.55 -11.33 25.40
N ASP A 314 5.87 -10.08 25.64
CA ASP A 314 5.55 -9.38 26.88
C ASP A 314 4.08 -8.93 26.91
N ARG A 315 3.52 -8.60 25.75
CA ARG A 315 2.15 -8.10 25.61
C ARG A 315 1.51 -8.54 24.31
N SER A 316 0.21 -8.82 24.35
CA SER A 316 -0.57 -9.15 23.14
C SER A 316 -1.82 -8.31 23.06
N HIS A 317 -2.16 -7.90 21.83
CA HIS A 317 -3.41 -7.21 21.52
C HIS A 317 -4.17 -7.94 20.41
N ASP A 318 -5.47 -8.14 20.62
CA ASP A 318 -6.38 -8.63 19.61
C ASP A 318 -7.03 -7.45 18.89
N LEU A 319 -6.93 -7.43 17.55
CA LEU A 319 -7.57 -6.46 16.70
C LEU A 319 -8.58 -7.20 15.83
N LEU A 320 -9.84 -7.16 16.25
CA LEU A 320 -10.96 -7.73 15.50
C LEU A 320 -11.36 -6.75 14.40
N LEU A 321 -11.02 -7.08 13.17
CA LEU A 321 -11.35 -6.28 11.99
C LEU A 321 -12.73 -6.68 11.50
N SER A 322 -13.66 -5.74 11.47
CA SER A 322 -15.03 -6.00 11.03
C SER A 322 -15.64 -4.75 10.40
N GLY A 323 -16.81 -4.89 9.82
CA GLY A 323 -17.50 -3.77 9.21
C GLY A 323 -18.76 -4.17 8.48
N SER A 324 -19.38 -3.20 7.83
CA SER A 324 -20.63 -3.34 7.10
C SER A 324 -20.62 -2.41 5.88
N MET A 325 -21.21 -2.89 4.79
CA MET A 325 -21.49 -2.08 3.61
C MET A 325 -22.76 -1.22 3.76
N THR A 326 -23.61 -1.56 4.72
CA THR A 326 -24.86 -0.81 4.98
C THR A 326 -25.19 -0.82 6.48
N PRO A 327 -24.95 0.27 7.19
CA PRO A 327 -24.22 1.47 6.78
C PRO A 327 -22.75 1.16 6.45
N TYR A 328 -22.15 1.92 5.54
CA TYR A 328 -20.71 1.77 5.21
C TYR A 328 -19.88 2.25 6.40
N ARG A 329 -19.31 1.29 7.10
CA ARG A 329 -18.59 1.50 8.34
C ARG A 329 -17.63 0.37 8.63
N TRP A 330 -16.40 0.70 8.98
CA TRP A 330 -15.34 -0.25 9.27
C TRP A 330 -14.81 -0.06 10.70
N THR A 331 -14.51 -1.15 11.40
CA THR A 331 -14.25 -1.10 12.85
C THR A 331 -13.04 -1.94 13.24
N ILE A 332 -12.38 -1.54 14.34
CA ILE A 332 -11.47 -2.36 15.12
C ILE A 332 -12.11 -2.57 16.49
N ASN A 333 -12.24 -3.84 16.90
CA ASN A 333 -12.87 -4.23 18.17
C ASN A 333 -14.28 -3.63 18.33
N SER A 334 -15.06 -3.62 17.22
CA SER A 334 -16.43 -3.08 17.15
C SER A 334 -16.57 -1.57 17.34
N LYS A 335 -15.46 -0.84 17.40
CA LYS A 335 -15.42 0.61 17.54
C LYS A 335 -14.84 1.26 16.27
N THR A 336 -15.23 2.50 16.02
CA THR A 336 -14.66 3.33 14.95
C THR A 336 -13.76 4.39 15.57
N PHE A 337 -12.65 4.70 14.92
CA PHE A 337 -11.83 5.84 15.32
C PHE A 337 -12.65 7.15 15.28
N PRO A 338 -12.51 8.08 16.27
CA PRO A 338 -11.51 8.06 17.34
C PRO A 338 -11.90 7.28 18.62
N ASP A 339 -13.07 6.62 18.67
CA ASP A 339 -13.58 5.94 19.86
C ASP A 339 -12.98 4.55 20.10
N THR A 340 -12.01 4.12 19.26
CA THR A 340 -11.30 2.86 19.43
C THR A 340 -10.43 2.87 20.69
N ASP A 341 -10.34 1.71 21.36
CA ASP A 341 -9.41 1.58 22.48
C ASP A 341 -7.97 1.64 21.97
N THR A 342 -7.10 2.36 22.66
CA THR A 342 -5.67 2.36 22.37
C THR A 342 -5.05 1.01 22.68
N LEU A 343 -3.91 0.73 22.04
CA LEU A 343 -3.08 -0.46 22.27
C LEU A 343 -1.89 -0.04 23.14
N PRO A 344 -2.00 -0.12 24.47
CA PRO A 344 -0.93 0.34 25.36
C PRO A 344 0.28 -0.58 25.26
N VAL A 345 1.47 0.01 25.15
CA VAL A 345 2.76 -0.68 25.10
C VAL A 345 3.80 0.10 25.91
N GLU A 346 4.84 -0.58 26.36
CA GLU A 346 5.96 0.03 27.08
C GLU A 346 7.26 -0.18 26.29
N GLU A 347 8.16 0.79 26.36
CA GLU A 347 9.45 0.69 25.68
C GLU A 347 10.20 -0.59 26.13
N GLY A 348 10.78 -1.28 25.16
CA GLY A 348 11.50 -2.52 25.35
C GLY A 348 10.65 -3.78 25.31
N GLN A 349 9.31 -3.70 25.31
CA GLN A 349 8.44 -4.87 25.18
C GLN A 349 8.52 -5.50 23.80
N ARG A 350 8.37 -6.84 23.74
CA ARG A 350 7.95 -7.55 22.55
C ARG A 350 6.43 -7.60 22.56
N VAL A 351 5.82 -6.98 21.55
CA VAL A 351 4.37 -6.86 21.42
C VAL A 351 3.87 -7.72 20.28
N ARG A 352 2.85 -8.54 20.53
CA ARG A 352 2.14 -9.29 19.50
C ARG A 352 0.83 -8.63 19.16
N LEU A 353 0.63 -8.30 17.87
CA LEU A 353 -0.66 -7.90 17.34
C LEU A 353 -1.29 -9.09 16.61
N ARG A 354 -2.54 -9.39 16.92
CA ARG A 354 -3.31 -10.44 16.25
C ARG A 354 -4.44 -9.79 15.45
N PHE A 355 -4.23 -9.59 14.17
CA PHE A 355 -5.24 -9.07 13.25
C PHE A 355 -6.19 -10.20 12.86
N GLN A 356 -7.43 -10.15 13.35
CA GLN A 356 -8.46 -11.16 13.12
C GLN A 356 -9.52 -10.55 12.20
N ASN A 357 -9.54 -10.93 10.94
CA ASN A 357 -10.50 -10.42 9.99
C ASN A 357 -11.79 -11.24 10.01
N MET A 358 -12.88 -10.63 10.51
CA MET A 358 -14.22 -11.22 10.57
C MET A 358 -15.12 -10.69 9.46
N SER A 359 -14.59 -9.96 8.50
CA SER A 359 -15.31 -9.43 7.35
C SER A 359 -15.07 -10.26 6.10
N MET A 360 -15.83 -10.00 5.04
CA MET A 360 -15.65 -10.60 3.71
C MET A 360 -14.71 -9.77 2.81
N MET A 361 -14.15 -8.67 3.34
CA MET A 361 -13.17 -7.83 2.65
C MET A 361 -11.78 -8.10 3.19
N PHE A 362 -10.75 -7.98 2.35
CA PHE A 362 -9.37 -8.00 2.81
C PHE A 362 -8.96 -6.63 3.37
N HIS A 363 -8.06 -6.62 4.34
CA HIS A 363 -7.57 -5.41 4.96
C HIS A 363 -6.04 -5.41 4.98
N PRO A 364 -5.36 -4.51 4.25
CA PRO A 364 -3.94 -4.25 4.44
C PRO A 364 -3.76 -3.46 5.74
N MET A 365 -3.27 -4.11 6.78
CA MET A 365 -3.05 -3.47 8.08
C MET A 365 -1.66 -2.91 8.17
N HIS A 366 -1.57 -1.62 8.49
CA HIS A 366 -0.33 -0.85 8.62
C HIS A 366 -0.12 -0.37 10.05
N VAL A 367 1.14 -0.35 10.49
CA VAL A 367 1.57 0.15 11.80
C VAL A 367 2.61 1.24 11.60
N HIS A 368 2.31 2.44 12.07
CA HIS A 368 3.22 3.58 11.99
C HIS A 368 4.41 3.46 12.94
N GLY A 369 5.53 4.06 12.56
CA GLY A 369 6.72 4.21 13.38
C GLY A 369 7.41 2.93 13.81
N HIS A 370 6.88 1.78 13.46
CA HIS A 370 7.39 0.46 13.80
C HIS A 370 7.40 -0.47 12.60
N THR A 371 8.24 -1.47 12.66
CA THR A 371 8.21 -2.62 11.78
C THR A 371 7.99 -3.89 12.59
N PHE A 372 7.33 -4.85 11.99
CA PHE A 372 7.00 -6.13 12.63
C PHE A 372 7.51 -7.32 11.82
N GLY A 373 7.75 -8.44 12.47
CA GLY A 373 7.98 -9.74 11.82
C GLY A 373 6.69 -10.56 11.82
N LEU A 374 6.34 -11.16 10.70
CA LEU A 374 5.29 -12.17 10.67
C LEU A 374 5.70 -13.36 11.53
N VAL A 375 4.81 -13.81 12.42
CA VAL A 375 5.09 -14.91 13.35
C VAL A 375 5.45 -16.19 12.58
N GLY A 376 6.44 -16.93 13.08
CA GLY A 376 6.95 -18.13 12.41
C GLY A 376 8.12 -17.86 11.46
N GLY A 377 8.79 -16.71 11.57
CA GLY A 377 9.95 -16.34 10.76
C GLY A 377 9.61 -15.75 9.41
N GLY A 378 8.37 -15.33 9.22
CA GLY A 378 7.92 -14.63 8.01
C GLY A 378 8.58 -13.26 7.85
N ALA A 379 8.29 -12.58 6.75
CA ALA A 379 8.91 -11.31 6.36
C ALA A 379 8.82 -10.24 7.47
N ARG A 380 9.84 -9.37 7.55
CA ARG A 380 9.78 -8.13 8.31
C ARG A 380 9.08 -7.07 7.45
N LYS A 381 8.09 -6.37 8.00
CA LYS A 381 7.18 -5.50 7.25
C LYS A 381 6.64 -4.39 8.14
N ASP A 382 5.91 -3.47 7.53
CA ASP A 382 5.07 -2.49 8.22
C ASP A 382 3.60 -2.59 7.79
N THR A 383 3.31 -3.28 6.69
CA THR A 383 1.97 -3.46 6.13
C THR A 383 1.72 -4.92 5.77
N VAL A 384 0.58 -5.49 6.11
CA VAL A 384 0.25 -6.89 5.78
C VAL A 384 -1.22 -7.05 5.40
N ILE A 385 -1.49 -7.78 4.32
CA ILE A 385 -2.85 -8.15 3.93
C ILE A 385 -3.41 -9.20 4.91
N VAL A 386 -4.57 -8.89 5.49
CA VAL A 386 -5.37 -9.84 6.28
C VAL A 386 -6.60 -10.23 5.45
N ARG A 387 -6.60 -11.45 4.92
CA ARG A 387 -7.69 -11.95 4.06
C ARG A 387 -8.97 -12.21 4.88
N PRO A 388 -10.14 -12.30 4.22
CA PRO A 388 -11.38 -12.69 4.90
C PRO A 388 -11.23 -13.93 5.76
N MET A 389 -11.78 -13.89 6.96
CA MET A 389 -11.77 -14.98 7.95
C MET A 389 -10.38 -15.48 8.34
N GLN A 390 -9.32 -14.73 8.07
CA GLN A 390 -7.94 -15.03 8.41
C GLN A 390 -7.52 -14.31 9.68
N THR A 391 -6.64 -14.96 10.47
CA THR A 391 -5.87 -14.32 11.52
C THR A 391 -4.42 -14.23 11.08
N VAL A 392 -3.86 -13.03 11.09
CA VAL A 392 -2.42 -12.77 10.89
C VAL A 392 -1.84 -12.30 12.21
N GLN A 393 -0.76 -12.93 12.64
CA GLN A 393 -0.04 -12.56 13.86
C GLN A 393 1.31 -11.95 13.50
N VAL A 394 1.61 -10.82 14.11
CA VAL A 394 2.86 -10.10 13.92
C VAL A 394 3.46 -9.75 15.28
N ASP A 395 4.79 -9.80 15.36
CA ASP A 395 5.55 -9.37 16.52
C ASP A 395 6.34 -8.12 16.19
N LEU A 396 6.31 -7.13 17.06
CA LEU A 396 7.15 -5.94 16.98
C LEU A 396 7.92 -5.71 18.28
N ASP A 397 9.04 -5.04 18.18
CA ASP A 397 9.75 -4.49 19.33
C ASP A 397 9.25 -3.06 19.57
N ALA A 398 8.72 -2.81 20.77
CA ALA A 398 8.31 -1.48 21.18
C ALA A 398 9.54 -0.63 21.50
N ASN A 399 10.13 0.01 20.50
CA ASN A 399 11.39 0.74 20.57
C ASN A 399 11.34 2.17 20.04
N ASN A 400 10.15 2.68 19.79
CA ASN A 400 9.94 4.04 19.29
C ASN A 400 8.80 4.71 20.07
N PRO A 401 9.08 5.34 21.23
CA PRO A 401 8.06 5.94 22.08
C PRO A 401 7.23 7.01 21.35
N GLY A 402 5.93 7.03 21.61
CA GLY A 402 4.98 7.99 21.02
C GLY A 402 3.57 7.43 20.87
N GLN A 403 2.76 8.13 20.07
CA GLN A 403 1.42 7.73 19.70
C GLN A 403 1.44 7.39 18.19
N TRP A 404 1.09 6.16 17.82
CA TRP A 404 1.27 5.67 16.48
C TRP A 404 -0.01 5.11 15.90
N ALA A 405 -0.40 5.59 14.73
CA ALA A 405 -1.56 5.06 14.05
C ALA A 405 -1.36 3.58 13.68
N THR A 406 -2.39 2.80 13.87
CA THR A 406 -2.50 1.41 13.40
C THR A 406 -3.82 1.30 12.68
N HIS A 407 -3.80 1.12 11.35
CA HIS A 407 -5.00 1.26 10.54
C HIS A 407 -5.01 0.36 9.32
N CYS A 408 -6.17 0.21 8.70
CA CYS A 408 -6.29 -0.38 7.36
C CYS A 408 -5.79 0.62 6.32
N HIS A 409 -4.95 0.17 5.39
CA HIS A 409 -4.45 1.03 4.31
C HIS A 409 -5.41 1.13 3.11
N ASN A 410 -6.57 0.47 3.15
CA ASN A 410 -7.70 0.91 2.33
C ASN A 410 -8.18 2.23 2.92
N ILE A 411 -8.01 3.34 2.17
CA ILE A 411 -8.23 4.68 2.72
C ILE A 411 -9.70 4.91 3.08
N TYR A 412 -10.63 4.29 2.36
CA TYR A 412 -12.07 4.40 2.65
C TYR A 412 -12.45 3.65 3.91
N HIS A 413 -11.78 2.52 4.20
CA HIS A 413 -11.93 1.80 5.47
C HIS A 413 -11.34 2.61 6.63
N ALA A 414 -10.18 3.21 6.46
CA ALA A 414 -9.54 4.05 7.47
C ALA A 414 -10.42 5.27 7.80
N GLU A 415 -10.87 6.01 6.78
CA GLU A 415 -11.70 7.21 6.94
C GLU A 415 -13.08 6.92 7.56
N THR A 416 -13.57 5.69 7.44
CA THR A 416 -14.85 5.28 8.05
C THR A 416 -14.69 4.50 9.35
N GLY A 417 -13.45 4.48 9.90
CA GLY A 417 -13.20 4.13 11.29
C GLY A 417 -12.25 2.98 11.57
N MET A 418 -11.66 2.28 10.55
CA MET A 418 -10.74 1.17 10.80
C MET A 418 -9.32 1.68 11.14
N MET A 419 -9.22 2.35 12.27
CA MET A 419 -7.97 2.87 12.82
C MET A 419 -7.99 2.81 14.35
N THR A 420 -6.83 2.63 14.97
CA THR A 420 -6.58 2.73 16.40
C THR A 420 -5.16 3.28 16.64
N THR A 421 -4.76 3.42 17.89
CA THR A 421 -3.47 3.98 18.28
C THR A 421 -2.66 2.97 19.09
N LEU A 422 -1.44 2.65 18.63
CA LEU A 422 -0.41 2.04 19.45
C LEU A 422 0.18 3.13 20.36
N SER A 423 0.02 2.99 21.69
CA SER A 423 0.22 4.08 22.63
C SER A 423 1.25 3.74 23.68
N TYR A 424 2.32 4.51 23.73
CA TYR A 424 3.28 4.49 24.85
C TYR A 424 2.80 5.44 25.96
N PRO A 425 3.15 5.16 27.24
CA PRO A 425 2.90 6.09 28.32
C PRO A 425 3.64 7.41 28.05
N SER A 426 2.99 8.53 28.43
CA SER A 426 3.56 9.88 28.33
C SER A 426 4.65 10.12 29.38
#